data_333f20647012cd55c2dc2948fe0bdcb7
#
_entry.id   333f20647012cd55c2dc2948fe0bdcb7
#
_cell.length_a   1.000
_cell.length_b   1.000
_cell.length_c   1.000
_cell.angle_alpha   90.00
_cell.angle_beta   90.00
_cell.angle_gamma   90.00
#
_symmetry.space_group_name_H-M   'P 1'
#
loop_
_entity.id
_entity.type
_entity.pdbx_description
1 polymer ?
#
loop_
_entity_poly.entity_id
_entity_poly.type
_entity_poly.pdbx_seq_one_letter_code
_entity_poly.pdbx_strand_id
1 'polypeptide(L)'
;MLRQTAESPDRQRVFHTGDKKTAVDVGRYPDMAHRHADGALISFEIEWSLPTERKLIDVLSGTEFSGSSIRFTAEAGLQGGRQDPVVRRMSYRLGDPSSVGLEVGMEQQEGANGKYELTHGKYKPVRNPGKPWPLPPPTRFYGFPDEVAAKYQNVSIVRDLTLELEKQLQRIYYLGPLREYPQRQYTWAGERPEHVGWRGERAIDAILAARERRISPGRKKHRQPFEVVVARWLKEMGLIESFEVKQIAAGRRDFEVLVKSTGATARANLTDVGFGVSQVLPVLVECFYAKHGSTIIMEQPEIHLHPSVQAALADLFVEAVHAWEDGHARNIQLLIESHSEHFLRRLQRRIAEEAIDRDSVAIYVCRSTSSGSVIDPLDVDLYGNITNWPDSFFGDEVEDLRAMTEAAARRQSAGQHP
;
A
#
# COMPACT_ATOMS: atom_id res chain seq x y z
N MET A 1 -1.47 -6.45 7.31
CA MET A 1 -2.32 -7.19 8.27
C MET A 1 -3.78 -7.29 7.80
N LEU A 2 -4.52 -6.21 7.52
CA LEU A 2 -5.96 -6.29 7.19
C LEU A 2 -6.25 -7.12 5.94
N ARG A 3 -5.47 -6.91 4.84
CA ARG A 3 -5.57 -7.73 3.63
C ARG A 3 -5.32 -9.21 3.92
N GLN A 4 -4.21 -9.55 4.59
CA GLN A 4 -3.90 -10.96 4.90
C GLN A 4 -4.93 -11.60 5.83
N THR A 5 -5.64 -10.81 6.66
CA THR A 5 -6.80 -11.29 7.42
C THR A 5 -7.96 -11.64 6.50
N ALA A 6 -8.25 -10.76 5.50
CA ALA A 6 -9.31 -11.01 4.53
C ALA A 6 -9.03 -12.26 3.66
N GLU A 7 -7.76 -12.52 3.33
CA GLU A 7 -7.30 -13.66 2.53
C GLU A 7 -7.11 -14.95 3.35
N SER A 8 -7.08 -14.87 4.69
CA SER A 8 -6.87 -16.04 5.55
C SER A 8 -8.01 -17.06 5.44
N PRO A 9 -7.74 -18.37 5.38
CA PRO A 9 -8.78 -19.38 5.46
C PRO A 9 -9.46 -19.45 6.84
N ASP A 10 -8.81 -18.97 7.89
CA ASP A 10 -9.37 -18.92 9.24
C ASP A 10 -10.34 -17.75 9.37
N ARG A 11 -11.63 -18.05 9.36
CA ARG A 11 -12.71 -17.05 9.47
C ARG A 11 -13.00 -16.61 10.91
N GLN A 12 -12.46 -17.31 11.91
CA GLN A 12 -12.75 -17.03 13.32
C GLN A 12 -11.79 -15.99 13.92
N ARG A 13 -10.59 -15.88 13.38
CA ARG A 13 -9.63 -14.88 13.84
C ARG A 13 -10.05 -13.46 13.46
N VAL A 14 -10.08 -12.58 14.45
CA VAL A 14 -10.33 -11.15 14.23
C VAL A 14 -9.25 -10.55 13.33
N PHE A 15 -7.97 -10.79 13.65
CA PHE A 15 -6.83 -10.37 12.86
C PHE A 15 -5.87 -11.56 12.62
N HIS A 16 -5.43 -11.70 11.39
CA HIS A 16 -4.28 -12.53 11.05
C HIS A 16 -3.01 -11.69 11.23
N THR A 17 -2.38 -11.78 12.39
CA THR A 17 -1.24 -10.95 12.77
C THR A 17 0.04 -11.31 12.02
N GLY A 18 0.10 -12.46 11.41
CA GLY A 18 1.19 -12.90 10.56
C GLY A 18 1.97 -14.09 11.11
N ASP A 19 2.88 -14.55 10.26
CA ASP A 19 3.90 -15.55 10.55
C ASP A 19 5.06 -15.38 9.54
N LYS A 20 6.04 -16.29 9.58
CA LYS A 20 7.22 -16.24 8.67
C LYS A 20 6.88 -16.34 7.17
N LYS A 21 5.65 -16.69 6.80
CA LYS A 21 5.20 -16.88 5.41
C LYS A 21 4.29 -15.77 4.93
N THR A 22 3.92 -14.84 5.80
CA THR A 22 3.03 -13.73 5.49
C THR A 22 3.80 -12.45 5.22
N ALA A 23 3.19 -11.54 4.48
CA ALA A 23 3.79 -10.26 4.12
C ALA A 23 4.15 -9.39 5.33
N VAL A 24 3.35 -9.48 6.40
CA VAL A 24 3.54 -8.72 7.63
C VAL A 24 3.39 -9.66 8.81
N ASP A 25 4.33 -9.60 9.75
CA ASP A 25 4.27 -10.28 11.05
C ASP A 25 4.39 -9.20 12.15
N VAL A 26 3.27 -8.93 12.81
CA VAL A 26 3.17 -7.93 13.89
C VAL A 26 3.11 -8.59 15.28
N GLY A 27 3.44 -9.88 15.37
CA GLY A 27 3.43 -10.62 16.61
C GLY A 27 2.02 -10.94 17.12
N ARG A 28 1.85 -10.97 18.43
CA ARG A 28 0.54 -11.19 19.07
C ARG A 28 -0.18 -9.86 19.27
N TYR A 29 -1.47 -9.92 19.60
CA TYR A 29 -2.25 -8.70 19.85
C TYR A 29 -1.61 -7.77 20.92
N PRO A 30 -1.08 -8.23 22.06
CA PRO A 30 -0.38 -7.36 23.00
C PRO A 30 0.82 -6.63 22.41
N ASP A 31 1.51 -7.25 21.43
CA ASP A 31 2.66 -6.64 20.77
C ASP A 31 2.26 -5.48 19.84
N MET A 32 1.01 -5.48 19.36
CA MET A 32 0.41 -4.42 18.55
C MET A 32 -0.16 -3.27 19.39
N ALA A 33 -0.45 -3.53 20.66
CA ALA A 33 -1.04 -2.54 21.55
C ALA A 33 -0.01 -1.48 21.97
N HIS A 34 -0.40 -0.21 21.96
CA HIS A 34 0.47 0.88 22.40
C HIS A 34 1.00 0.63 23.81
N ARG A 35 2.33 0.61 23.98
CA ARG A 35 3.03 0.33 25.24
C ARG A 35 2.63 -1.00 25.89
N HIS A 36 2.19 -1.99 25.11
CA HIS A 36 1.69 -3.27 25.61
C HIS A 36 0.63 -3.13 26.71
N ALA A 37 -0.16 -2.05 26.67
CA ALA A 37 -1.13 -1.76 27.73
C ALA A 37 -2.25 -2.80 27.75
N ASP A 38 -2.50 -3.34 28.95
CA ASP A 38 -3.62 -4.25 29.15
C ASP A 38 -4.95 -3.55 28.84
N GLY A 39 -5.80 -4.21 28.06
CA GLY A 39 -7.10 -3.65 27.66
C GLY A 39 -7.04 -2.58 26.58
N ALA A 40 -5.87 -2.31 25.98
CA ALA A 40 -5.77 -1.38 24.87
C ALA A 40 -6.66 -1.81 23.70
N LEU A 41 -7.31 -0.83 23.10
CA LEU A 41 -8.13 -1.00 21.91
C LEU A 41 -7.34 -0.58 20.68
N ILE A 42 -7.48 -1.35 19.61
CA ILE A 42 -7.04 -0.97 18.28
C ILE A 42 -8.26 -0.53 17.52
N SER A 43 -8.27 0.73 17.12
CA SER A 43 -9.31 1.30 16.26
C SER A 43 -8.71 1.78 14.95
N PHE A 44 -9.44 1.61 13.86
CA PHE A 44 -9.04 2.11 12.55
C PHE A 44 -10.26 2.42 11.69
N GLU A 45 -10.03 3.30 10.75
CA GLU A 45 -11.01 3.73 9.76
C GLU A 45 -10.39 3.61 8.37
N ILE A 46 -11.19 3.12 7.43
CA ILE A 46 -10.85 3.06 6.00
C ILE A 46 -11.98 3.72 5.24
N GLU A 47 -11.67 4.74 4.47
CA GLU A 47 -12.62 5.39 3.57
C GLU A 47 -12.09 5.36 2.14
N TRP A 48 -12.97 5.07 1.19
CA TRP A 48 -12.60 5.08 -0.22
C TRP A 48 -13.74 5.60 -1.09
N SER A 49 -13.35 6.32 -2.15
CA SER A 49 -14.26 6.79 -3.18
C SER A 49 -14.59 5.66 -4.15
N LEU A 50 -15.82 5.61 -4.59
CA LEU A 50 -16.30 4.67 -5.60
C LEU A 50 -16.15 5.29 -7.00
N PRO A 51 -15.77 4.50 -8.02
CA PRO A 51 -15.67 4.99 -9.40
C PRO A 51 -16.97 5.53 -9.96
N THR A 52 -18.09 5.00 -9.48
CA THR A 52 -19.46 5.41 -9.80
C THR A 52 -20.30 5.37 -8.54
N GLU A 53 -21.29 6.24 -8.47
CA GLU A 53 -22.26 6.23 -7.38
C GLU A 53 -22.86 4.82 -7.20
N ARG A 54 -22.79 4.30 -5.99
CA ARG A 54 -23.38 3.00 -5.65
C ARG A 54 -24.78 3.19 -5.14
N LYS A 55 -25.72 2.39 -5.67
CA LYS A 55 -27.10 2.33 -5.24
C LYS A 55 -27.37 0.98 -4.63
N LEU A 56 -27.88 1.00 -3.40
CA LEU A 56 -28.30 -0.19 -2.65
C LEU A 56 -29.79 -0.03 -2.33
N ILE A 57 -30.58 -1.07 -2.62
CA ILE A 57 -32.02 -1.03 -2.44
C ILE A 57 -32.43 -1.98 -1.32
N ASP A 58 -33.12 -1.46 -0.32
CA ASP A 58 -33.77 -2.29 0.67
C ASP A 58 -34.99 -2.99 0.04
N VAL A 59 -34.89 -4.30 -0.10
CA VAL A 59 -35.86 -5.13 -0.80
C VAL A 59 -37.26 -5.14 -0.16
N LEU A 60 -37.37 -4.81 1.13
CA LEU A 60 -38.67 -4.78 1.82
C LEU A 60 -39.35 -3.42 1.77
N SER A 61 -38.57 -2.35 2.00
CA SER A 61 -39.14 -0.99 2.01
C SER A 61 -39.12 -0.33 0.63
N GLY A 62 -38.34 -0.87 -0.33
CA GLY A 62 -38.07 -0.22 -1.61
C GLY A 62 -37.19 1.03 -1.49
N THR A 63 -36.65 1.32 -0.30
CA THR A 63 -35.81 2.50 -0.07
C THR A 63 -34.46 2.34 -0.78
N GLU A 64 -34.12 3.33 -1.61
CA GLU A 64 -32.81 3.42 -2.26
C GLU A 64 -31.85 4.22 -1.37
N PHE A 65 -30.68 3.66 -1.13
CA PHE A 65 -29.54 4.32 -0.50
C PHE A 65 -28.45 4.50 -1.54
N SER A 66 -27.94 5.69 -1.71
CA SER A 66 -26.89 5.96 -2.66
C SER A 66 -25.73 6.70 -2.03
N GLY A 67 -24.54 6.59 -2.66
CA GLY A 67 -23.35 7.31 -2.24
C GLY A 67 -22.16 7.08 -3.15
N SER A 68 -21.25 8.04 -3.12
CA SER A 68 -19.98 8.05 -3.87
C SER A 68 -18.78 7.57 -3.05
N SER A 69 -18.93 7.37 -1.73
CA SER A 69 -17.90 6.83 -0.85
C SER A 69 -18.44 5.79 0.11
N ILE A 70 -17.55 4.88 0.53
CA ILE A 70 -17.80 3.95 1.63
C ILE A 70 -16.74 4.18 2.69
N ARG A 71 -17.21 4.26 3.95
CA ARG A 71 -16.37 4.34 5.14
C ARG A 71 -16.63 3.11 6.00
N PHE A 72 -15.56 2.44 6.39
CA PHE A 72 -15.57 1.32 7.32
C PHE A 72 -14.77 1.68 8.57
N THR A 73 -15.35 1.42 9.74
CA THR A 73 -14.68 1.59 11.04
C THR A 73 -14.72 0.29 11.82
N ALA A 74 -13.66 -0.02 12.54
CA ALA A 74 -13.64 -1.15 13.47
C ALA A 74 -12.83 -0.82 14.71
N GLU A 75 -13.26 -1.38 15.82
CA GLU A 75 -12.60 -1.32 17.11
C GLU A 75 -12.54 -2.73 17.70
N ALA A 76 -11.33 -3.16 18.07
CA ALA A 76 -11.10 -4.48 18.64
C ALA A 76 -10.16 -4.41 19.84
N GLY A 77 -10.28 -5.33 20.78
CA GLY A 77 -9.45 -5.38 21.95
C GLY A 77 -9.53 -6.70 22.70
N LEU A 78 -8.63 -6.91 23.65
CA LEU A 78 -8.67 -8.07 24.54
C LEU A 78 -9.85 -7.98 25.51
N GLN A 79 -10.40 -9.10 25.90
CA GLN A 79 -11.49 -9.18 26.85
C GLN A 79 -11.26 -10.32 27.84
N GLY A 80 -11.26 -9.99 29.12
CA GLY A 80 -11.41 -10.98 30.19
C GLY A 80 -10.37 -12.10 30.21
N GLY A 81 -9.06 -11.80 30.03
CA GLY A 81 -7.98 -12.79 30.07
C GLY A 81 -7.85 -13.64 28.80
N ARG A 82 -8.56 -13.32 27.73
CA ARG A 82 -8.39 -13.97 26.41
C ARG A 82 -7.07 -13.51 25.78
N GLN A 83 -6.44 -14.40 25.04
CA GLN A 83 -5.25 -14.05 24.25
C GLN A 83 -5.59 -13.46 22.88
N ASP A 84 -6.76 -13.77 22.35
CA ASP A 84 -7.25 -13.28 21.07
C ASP A 84 -8.18 -12.07 21.26
N PRO A 85 -8.06 -11.04 20.40
CA PRO A 85 -8.93 -9.87 20.45
C PRO A 85 -10.37 -10.24 20.07
N VAL A 86 -11.31 -9.43 20.54
CA VAL A 86 -12.71 -9.44 20.09
C VAL A 86 -13.05 -8.09 19.47
N VAL A 87 -13.88 -8.11 18.46
CA VAL A 87 -14.42 -6.87 17.88
C VAL A 87 -15.38 -6.26 18.89
N ARG A 88 -15.17 -5.01 19.28
CA ARG A 88 -16.10 -4.26 20.14
C ARG A 88 -17.22 -3.66 19.32
N ARG A 89 -16.83 -3.02 18.23
CA ARG A 89 -17.71 -2.36 17.31
C ARG A 89 -17.14 -2.44 15.90
N MET A 90 -18.03 -2.55 14.91
CA MET A 90 -17.71 -2.31 13.51
C MET A 90 -18.88 -1.61 12.83
N SER A 91 -18.61 -0.74 11.86
CA SER A 91 -19.68 -0.11 11.07
C SER A 91 -19.26 0.20 9.65
N TYR A 92 -20.26 0.17 8.76
CA TYR A 92 -20.16 0.60 7.37
C TYR A 92 -21.08 1.80 7.17
N ARG A 93 -20.58 2.80 6.44
CA ARG A 93 -21.34 3.96 6.00
C ARG A 93 -21.18 4.12 4.50
N LEU A 94 -22.29 4.20 3.78
CA LEU A 94 -22.37 4.59 2.38
C LEU A 94 -22.97 5.98 2.30
N GLY A 95 -22.33 6.89 1.61
CA GLY A 95 -22.83 8.25 1.46
C GLY A 95 -21.89 9.10 0.62
N ASP A 96 -22.15 10.38 0.65
CA ASP A 96 -21.24 11.40 0.15
C ASP A 96 -20.43 11.99 1.32
N PRO A 97 -19.32 12.68 1.08
CA PRO A 97 -18.49 13.26 2.15
C PRO A 97 -19.28 14.14 3.13
N SER A 98 -20.38 14.76 2.68
CA SER A 98 -21.23 15.66 3.47
C SER A 98 -22.52 15.02 3.99
N SER A 99 -22.87 13.79 3.56
CA SER A 99 -24.14 13.15 3.93
C SER A 99 -24.00 11.64 4.08
N VAL A 100 -24.67 11.08 5.10
CA VAL A 100 -24.74 9.63 5.31
C VAL A 100 -26.06 9.11 4.75
N GLY A 101 -25.98 8.32 3.68
CA GLY A 101 -27.12 7.65 3.08
C GLY A 101 -27.53 6.38 3.83
N LEU A 102 -26.57 5.52 4.10
CA LEU A 102 -26.74 4.24 4.79
C LEU A 102 -25.70 4.08 5.88
N GLU A 103 -26.13 3.61 7.04
CA GLU A 103 -25.22 3.15 8.11
C GLU A 103 -25.73 1.82 8.65
N VAL A 104 -24.80 0.85 8.80
CA VAL A 104 -25.08 -0.45 9.40
C VAL A 104 -23.81 -1.03 10.01
N GLY A 105 -23.92 -1.66 11.17
CA GLY A 105 -22.80 -2.23 11.87
C GLY A 105 -23.20 -3.28 12.91
N MET A 106 -22.24 -3.66 13.72
CA MET A 106 -22.44 -4.53 14.88
C MET A 106 -21.68 -3.96 16.07
N GLU A 107 -22.28 -4.09 17.24
CA GLU A 107 -21.69 -3.67 18.51
C GLU A 107 -21.89 -4.75 19.57
N GLN A 108 -20.88 -4.93 20.42
CA GLN A 108 -20.96 -5.85 21.55
C GLN A 108 -21.87 -5.27 22.62
N GLN A 109 -22.81 -6.06 23.11
CA GLN A 109 -23.70 -5.65 24.21
C GLN A 109 -22.92 -5.52 25.53
N GLU A 110 -23.16 -4.43 26.24
CA GLU A 110 -22.56 -4.19 27.56
C GLU A 110 -22.91 -5.32 28.54
N GLY A 111 -21.91 -5.78 29.30
CA GLY A 111 -22.07 -6.84 30.30
C GLY A 111 -22.39 -8.23 29.76
N ALA A 112 -22.49 -8.42 28.45
CA ALA A 112 -22.85 -9.68 27.83
C ALA A 112 -21.74 -10.22 26.92
N ASN A 113 -20.80 -10.97 27.50
CA ASN A 113 -19.70 -11.56 26.75
C ASN A 113 -20.17 -12.37 25.55
N GLY A 114 -19.69 -12.00 24.35
CA GLY A 114 -19.94 -12.72 23.10
C GLY A 114 -21.33 -12.50 22.52
N LYS A 115 -22.13 -11.54 23.00
CA LYS A 115 -23.43 -11.18 22.44
C LYS A 115 -23.33 -9.84 21.72
N TYR A 116 -23.91 -9.79 20.51
CA TYR A 116 -23.88 -8.61 19.65
C TYR A 116 -25.29 -8.25 19.21
N GLU A 117 -25.40 -6.98 18.80
CA GLU A 117 -26.59 -6.46 18.14
C GLU A 117 -26.22 -5.71 16.87
N LEU A 118 -27.19 -5.57 15.95
CA LEU A 118 -27.03 -4.72 14.79
C LEU A 118 -27.24 -3.26 15.18
N THR A 119 -26.30 -2.41 14.78
CA THR A 119 -26.45 -0.96 14.80
C THR A 119 -26.84 -0.48 13.40
N HIS A 120 -27.71 0.52 13.33
CA HIS A 120 -28.18 1.05 12.07
C HIS A 120 -28.63 2.51 12.20
N GLY A 121 -28.55 3.25 11.08
CA GLY A 121 -29.06 4.61 10.97
C GLY A 121 -30.47 4.63 10.38
N LYS A 122 -30.59 5.24 9.20
CA LYS A 122 -31.87 5.32 8.46
C LYS A 122 -32.37 3.94 7.96
N TYR A 123 -31.46 3.04 7.64
CA TYR A 123 -31.77 1.66 7.28
C TYR A 123 -32.33 0.90 8.50
N LYS A 124 -33.41 0.15 8.32
CA LYS A 124 -34.06 -0.59 9.41
C LYS A 124 -34.07 -2.09 9.10
N PRO A 125 -33.17 -2.88 9.70
CA PRO A 125 -33.20 -4.33 9.59
C PRO A 125 -34.53 -4.90 10.16
N VAL A 126 -35.24 -5.71 9.38
CA VAL A 126 -36.48 -6.35 9.79
C VAL A 126 -36.21 -7.76 10.25
N ARG A 127 -36.50 -8.05 11.53
CA ARG A 127 -36.31 -9.38 12.11
C ARG A 127 -37.32 -10.38 11.56
N ASN A 128 -36.87 -11.61 11.37
CA ASN A 128 -37.74 -12.76 11.15
C ASN A 128 -38.58 -13.03 12.41
N PRO A 129 -39.83 -13.50 12.28
CA PRO A 129 -40.63 -13.95 13.43
C PRO A 129 -39.89 -15.03 14.20
N GLY A 130 -39.91 -14.97 15.53
CA GLY A 130 -39.28 -15.97 16.41
C GLY A 130 -38.71 -15.36 17.69
N LYS A 131 -38.03 -16.19 18.49
CA LYS A 131 -37.39 -15.75 19.74
C LYS A 131 -36.21 -14.82 19.42
N PRO A 132 -36.04 -13.69 20.12
CA PRO A 132 -34.88 -12.86 19.99
C PRO A 132 -33.62 -13.56 20.57
N TRP A 133 -32.73 -14.00 19.71
CA TRP A 133 -31.44 -14.49 20.11
C TRP A 133 -30.39 -13.42 19.84
N PRO A 134 -29.42 -13.21 20.73
CA PRO A 134 -28.29 -12.33 20.45
C PRO A 134 -27.52 -12.85 19.24
N LEU A 135 -26.87 -11.95 18.52
CA LEU A 135 -25.97 -12.31 17.43
C LEU A 135 -24.63 -12.81 18.01
N PRO A 136 -23.95 -13.74 17.32
CA PRO A 136 -22.58 -14.09 17.63
C PRO A 136 -21.62 -12.96 17.21
N PRO A 137 -20.33 -13.04 17.56
CA PRO A 137 -19.31 -12.08 17.13
C PRO A 137 -19.25 -11.91 15.62
N PRO A 138 -18.80 -10.75 15.14
CA PRO A 138 -18.44 -10.55 13.74
C PRO A 138 -17.45 -11.61 13.26
N THR A 139 -17.57 -12.01 12.00
CA THR A 139 -16.59 -12.86 11.33
C THR A 139 -15.39 -12.01 10.96
N ARG A 140 -14.22 -12.35 11.50
CA ARG A 140 -13.03 -11.48 11.40
C ARG A 140 -13.33 -10.09 11.99
N PHE A 141 -12.57 -9.05 11.58
CA PHE A 141 -12.80 -7.69 12.06
C PHE A 141 -13.94 -6.95 11.33
N TYR A 142 -14.49 -7.50 10.24
CA TYR A 142 -15.33 -6.75 9.30
C TYR A 142 -16.60 -7.47 8.82
N GLY A 143 -16.69 -8.78 8.99
CA GLY A 143 -17.76 -9.58 8.39
C GLY A 143 -18.97 -9.74 9.31
N PHE A 144 -20.15 -9.72 8.75
CA PHE A 144 -21.36 -10.09 9.47
C PHE A 144 -21.49 -11.62 9.55
N PRO A 145 -21.83 -12.20 10.71
CA PRO A 145 -22.01 -13.64 10.85
C PRO A 145 -23.24 -14.10 10.06
N ASP A 146 -23.26 -15.38 9.67
CA ASP A 146 -24.34 -15.95 8.85
C ASP A 146 -25.71 -15.88 9.54
N GLU A 147 -25.72 -15.84 10.88
CA GLU A 147 -26.93 -15.65 11.68
C GLU A 147 -27.65 -14.32 11.41
N VAL A 148 -26.94 -13.30 10.94
CA VAL A 148 -27.58 -12.04 10.53
C VAL A 148 -28.54 -12.31 9.37
N ALA A 149 -28.11 -13.05 8.35
CA ALA A 149 -28.97 -13.41 7.22
C ALA A 149 -30.11 -14.37 7.60
N ALA A 150 -29.90 -15.21 8.61
CA ALA A 150 -30.95 -16.10 9.11
C ALA A 150 -32.02 -15.37 9.95
N LYS A 151 -31.63 -14.30 10.64
CA LYS A 151 -32.51 -13.58 11.61
C LYS A 151 -33.16 -12.33 11.05
N TYR A 152 -32.70 -11.81 9.92
CA TYR A 152 -33.24 -10.59 9.32
C TYR A 152 -33.55 -10.80 7.83
N GLN A 153 -34.65 -10.19 7.35
CA GLN A 153 -35.16 -10.41 5.99
C GLN A 153 -34.46 -9.58 4.91
N ASN A 154 -34.08 -8.35 5.24
CA ASN A 154 -33.61 -7.36 4.27
C ASN A 154 -32.10 -7.07 4.33
N VAL A 155 -31.29 -8.03 4.78
CA VAL A 155 -29.85 -7.83 5.03
C VAL A 155 -28.94 -8.14 3.83
N SER A 156 -29.44 -8.20 2.61
CA SER A 156 -28.60 -8.31 1.40
C SER A 156 -27.57 -7.19 1.31
N ILE A 157 -27.93 -5.98 1.72
CA ILE A 157 -27.09 -4.79 1.76
C ILE A 157 -25.78 -5.01 2.55
N VAL A 158 -25.83 -5.73 3.67
CA VAL A 158 -24.62 -5.96 4.49
C VAL A 158 -23.61 -6.85 3.77
N ARG A 159 -24.07 -7.80 2.93
CA ARG A 159 -23.20 -8.63 2.11
C ARG A 159 -22.51 -7.82 1.02
N ASP A 160 -23.25 -6.90 0.39
CA ASP A 160 -22.71 -6.02 -0.64
C ASP A 160 -21.60 -5.12 -0.08
N LEU A 161 -21.83 -4.53 1.10
CA LEU A 161 -20.82 -3.69 1.78
C LEU A 161 -19.57 -4.49 2.20
N THR A 162 -19.78 -5.70 2.75
CA THR A 162 -18.67 -6.59 3.11
C THR A 162 -17.83 -6.94 1.88
N LEU A 163 -18.48 -7.29 0.77
CA LEU A 163 -17.81 -7.61 -0.49
C LEU A 163 -17.03 -6.41 -1.06
N GLU A 164 -17.58 -5.19 -0.95
CA GLU A 164 -16.86 -3.99 -1.41
C GLU A 164 -15.59 -3.74 -0.58
N LEU A 165 -15.62 -3.95 0.73
CA LEU A 165 -14.41 -3.86 1.56
C LEU A 165 -13.39 -4.95 1.18
N GLU A 166 -13.82 -6.20 0.98
CA GLU A 166 -12.93 -7.28 0.55
C GLU A 166 -12.25 -6.96 -0.78
N LYS A 167 -13.00 -6.45 -1.77
CA LYS A 167 -12.44 -5.99 -3.05
C LYS A 167 -11.43 -4.86 -2.86
N GLN A 168 -11.71 -3.92 -1.95
CA GLN A 168 -10.80 -2.82 -1.67
C GLN A 168 -9.52 -3.32 -1.01
N LEU A 169 -9.62 -4.21 -0.03
CA LEU A 169 -8.45 -4.82 0.62
C LEU A 169 -7.60 -5.64 -0.35
N GLN A 170 -8.20 -6.36 -1.30
CA GLN A 170 -7.49 -7.11 -2.35
C GLN A 170 -6.73 -6.20 -3.32
N ARG A 171 -7.06 -4.91 -3.42
CA ARG A 171 -6.36 -3.94 -4.25
C ARG A 171 -5.20 -3.25 -3.55
N ILE A 172 -4.94 -3.57 -2.29
CA ILE A 172 -3.79 -3.05 -1.54
C ILE A 172 -2.62 -4.01 -1.74
N TYR A 173 -1.57 -3.57 -2.41
CA TYR A 173 -0.33 -4.32 -2.60
C TYR A 173 0.74 -3.80 -1.66
N TYR A 174 1.59 -4.70 -1.19
CA TYR A 174 2.65 -4.36 -0.26
C TYR A 174 3.98 -4.90 -0.77
N LEU A 175 4.98 -4.03 -0.77
CA LEU A 175 6.36 -4.36 -1.09
C LEU A 175 7.25 -3.92 0.07
N GLY A 176 7.73 -4.88 0.86
CA GLY A 176 8.57 -4.67 2.04
C GLY A 176 10.01 -4.24 1.70
N PRO A 177 10.81 -3.80 2.68
CA PRO A 177 12.13 -3.22 2.44
C PRO A 177 13.19 -4.24 1.96
N LEU A 178 13.04 -5.50 2.37
CA LEU A 178 13.97 -6.56 2.00
C LEU A 178 13.50 -7.28 0.74
N ARG A 179 14.23 -7.11 -0.36
CA ARG A 179 13.93 -7.76 -1.63
C ARG A 179 14.54 -9.15 -1.71
N GLU A 180 13.90 -10.03 -2.48
CA GLU A 180 14.43 -11.36 -2.78
C GLU A 180 15.65 -11.25 -3.66
N TYR A 181 16.63 -12.14 -3.44
CA TYR A 181 17.82 -12.22 -4.30
C TYR A 181 17.42 -12.71 -5.71
N PRO A 182 18.03 -12.17 -6.77
CA PRO A 182 17.78 -12.63 -8.12
C PRO A 182 18.22 -14.08 -8.29
N GLN A 183 17.49 -14.82 -9.12
CA GLN A 183 17.82 -16.21 -9.46
C GLN A 183 18.46 -16.26 -10.85
N ARG A 184 19.31 -17.27 -11.08
CA ARG A 184 19.91 -17.49 -12.42
C ARG A 184 18.89 -17.92 -13.45
N GLN A 185 17.87 -18.64 -13.00
CA GLN A 185 16.80 -19.16 -13.82
C GLN A 185 15.47 -19.03 -13.11
N TYR A 186 14.44 -18.76 -13.88
CA TYR A 186 13.07 -18.61 -13.41
C TYR A 186 12.19 -19.59 -14.19
N THR A 187 11.46 -20.44 -13.49
CA THR A 187 10.51 -21.37 -14.14
C THR A 187 9.12 -20.75 -14.09
N TRP A 188 8.55 -20.48 -15.26
CA TRP A 188 7.21 -19.90 -15.38
C TRP A 188 6.25 -20.81 -16.12
N ALA A 189 5.17 -21.22 -15.46
CA ALA A 189 4.16 -22.14 -15.98
C ALA A 189 2.99 -21.44 -16.70
N GLY A 190 3.07 -20.12 -16.93
CA GLY A 190 1.98 -19.33 -17.54
C GLY A 190 1.04 -18.69 -16.52
N GLU A 191 1.36 -18.79 -15.24
CA GLU A 191 0.58 -18.13 -14.19
C GLU A 191 0.66 -16.60 -14.27
N ARG A 192 -0.44 -15.94 -13.91
CA ARG A 192 -0.51 -14.48 -13.80
C ARG A 192 -0.56 -14.13 -12.32
N PRO A 193 0.55 -13.73 -11.71
CA PRO A 193 0.55 -13.31 -10.32
C PRO A 193 -0.35 -12.08 -10.13
N GLU A 194 -0.97 -11.94 -8.97
CA GLU A 194 -1.76 -10.74 -8.66
C GLU A 194 -0.88 -9.51 -8.44
N HIS A 195 0.32 -9.72 -7.89
CA HIS A 195 1.35 -8.72 -7.59
C HIS A 195 2.73 -9.36 -7.64
N VAL A 196 3.78 -8.56 -7.52
CA VAL A 196 5.19 -9.05 -7.59
C VAL A 196 5.63 -9.85 -6.36
N GLY A 197 4.79 -10.02 -5.35
CA GLY A 197 5.15 -10.59 -4.05
C GLY A 197 5.64 -9.50 -3.09
N TRP A 198 5.57 -9.78 -1.79
CA TRP A 198 5.94 -8.78 -0.77
C TRP A 198 7.46 -8.56 -0.63
N ARG A 199 8.27 -9.46 -1.23
CA ARG A 199 9.73 -9.32 -1.39
C ARG A 199 10.13 -9.12 -2.86
N GLY A 200 9.17 -9.02 -3.77
CA GLY A 200 9.43 -8.90 -5.20
C GLY A 200 9.81 -10.23 -5.87
N GLU A 201 9.62 -11.36 -5.18
CA GLU A 201 9.99 -12.71 -5.63
C GLU A 201 9.29 -13.15 -6.93
N ARG A 202 8.18 -12.50 -7.27
CA ARG A 202 7.40 -12.79 -8.49
C ARG A 202 7.55 -11.70 -9.58
N ALA A 203 8.54 -10.82 -9.46
CA ALA A 203 8.70 -9.72 -10.42
C ALA A 203 8.94 -10.23 -11.86
N ILE A 204 9.71 -11.30 -12.04
CA ILE A 204 9.95 -11.88 -13.37
C ILE A 204 8.69 -12.58 -13.90
N ASP A 205 7.94 -13.28 -13.07
CA ASP A 205 6.65 -13.86 -13.45
C ASP A 205 5.68 -12.77 -13.93
N ALA A 206 5.65 -11.64 -13.22
CA ALA A 206 4.82 -10.49 -13.58
C ALA A 206 5.21 -9.89 -14.94
N ILE A 207 6.51 -9.76 -15.23
CA ILE A 207 7.00 -9.31 -16.54
C ILE A 207 6.55 -10.27 -17.63
N LEU A 208 6.72 -11.59 -17.44
CA LEU A 208 6.33 -12.61 -18.39
C LEU A 208 4.82 -12.62 -18.64
N ALA A 209 4.03 -12.48 -17.58
CA ALA A 209 2.58 -12.43 -17.66
C ALA A 209 2.05 -11.15 -18.34
N ALA A 210 2.83 -10.06 -18.28
CA ALA A 210 2.46 -8.74 -18.81
C ALA A 210 3.03 -8.45 -20.21
N ARG A 211 3.67 -9.40 -20.90
CA ARG A 211 4.34 -9.16 -22.19
C ARG A 211 3.47 -8.51 -23.25
N GLU A 212 2.19 -8.86 -23.28
CA GLU A 212 1.23 -8.32 -24.25
C GLU A 212 0.61 -6.99 -23.80
N ARG A 213 0.77 -6.63 -22.52
CA ARG A 213 0.25 -5.37 -21.99
C ARG A 213 1.03 -4.20 -22.58
N ARG A 214 0.31 -3.09 -22.81
CA ARG A 214 0.88 -1.86 -23.34
C ARG A 214 0.55 -0.70 -22.42
N ILE A 215 1.58 -0.08 -21.87
CA ILE A 215 1.50 1.05 -20.95
C ILE A 215 1.84 2.33 -21.69
N SER A 216 1.07 3.38 -21.43
CA SER A 216 1.37 4.75 -21.87
C SER A 216 1.80 5.58 -20.66
N PRO A 217 2.86 6.39 -20.75
CA PRO A 217 3.30 7.27 -19.66
C PRO A 217 2.35 8.45 -19.39
N GLY A 218 1.21 8.51 -20.07
CA GLY A 218 0.21 9.55 -19.89
C GLY A 218 -0.85 9.56 -21.00
N ARG A 219 -1.87 10.38 -20.81
CA ARG A 219 -2.98 10.52 -21.78
C ARG A 219 -2.47 10.86 -23.19
N LYS A 220 -2.91 10.12 -24.20
CA LYS A 220 -2.55 10.32 -25.61
C LYS A 220 -1.06 10.17 -25.94
N LYS A 221 -0.22 9.69 -25.02
CA LYS A 221 1.19 9.37 -25.31
C LYS A 221 1.32 7.99 -25.93
N HIS A 222 2.48 7.70 -26.55
CA HIS A 222 2.74 6.43 -27.22
C HIS A 222 2.73 5.26 -26.23
N ARG A 223 1.98 4.19 -26.57
CA ARG A 223 1.89 2.96 -25.80
C ARG A 223 3.09 2.09 -26.06
N GLN A 224 3.77 1.65 -25.02
CA GLN A 224 4.93 0.77 -25.09
C GLN A 224 4.60 -0.60 -24.51
N PRO A 225 5.17 -1.71 -25.03
CA PRO A 225 5.11 -3.01 -24.38
C PRO A 225 5.66 -2.92 -22.94
N PHE A 226 5.09 -3.70 -22.03
CA PHE A 226 5.44 -3.67 -20.61
C PHE A 226 6.95 -3.86 -20.37
N GLU A 227 7.58 -4.86 -21.01
CA GLU A 227 9.02 -5.14 -20.88
C GLU A 227 9.88 -3.97 -21.39
N VAL A 228 9.40 -3.24 -22.41
CA VAL A 228 10.07 -2.04 -22.92
C VAL A 228 10.02 -0.89 -21.90
N VAL A 229 8.91 -0.71 -21.19
CA VAL A 229 8.79 0.28 -20.11
C VAL A 229 9.78 -0.05 -19.00
N VAL A 230 9.87 -1.32 -18.61
CA VAL A 230 10.83 -1.79 -17.60
C VAL A 230 12.28 -1.52 -18.05
N ALA A 231 12.64 -1.92 -19.27
CA ALA A 231 13.98 -1.70 -19.81
C ALA A 231 14.34 -0.21 -19.91
N ARG A 232 13.39 0.62 -20.35
CA ARG A 232 13.57 2.07 -20.46
C ARG A 232 13.89 2.70 -19.11
N TRP A 233 13.12 2.38 -18.07
CA TRP A 233 13.34 2.95 -16.74
C TRP A 233 14.68 2.54 -16.15
N LEU A 234 15.06 1.26 -16.25
CA LEU A 234 16.36 0.79 -15.79
C LEU A 234 17.53 1.50 -16.51
N LYS A 235 17.34 1.81 -17.80
CA LYS A 235 18.30 2.58 -18.59
C LYS A 235 18.34 4.07 -18.19
N GLU A 236 17.17 4.72 -18.01
CA GLU A 236 17.08 6.12 -17.59
C GLU A 236 17.65 6.35 -16.19
N MET A 237 17.56 5.35 -15.31
CA MET A 237 18.24 5.34 -14.01
C MET A 237 19.76 5.15 -14.10
N GLY A 238 20.30 4.90 -15.29
CA GLY A 238 21.73 4.69 -15.49
C GLY A 238 22.27 3.34 -15.00
N LEU A 239 21.38 2.41 -14.68
CA LEU A 239 21.75 1.10 -14.11
C LEU A 239 22.24 0.13 -15.19
N ILE A 240 21.63 0.16 -16.37
CA ILE A 240 21.92 -0.77 -17.48
C ILE A 240 21.74 -0.08 -18.84
N GLU A 241 22.32 -0.69 -19.88
CA GLU A 241 22.08 -0.34 -21.27
C GLU A 241 20.96 -1.16 -21.92
N SER A 242 20.83 -2.45 -21.54
CA SER A 242 19.78 -3.33 -22.05
C SER A 242 19.32 -4.33 -21.00
N PHE A 243 18.03 -4.72 -21.12
CA PHE A 243 17.34 -5.69 -20.28
C PHE A 243 16.51 -6.62 -21.17
N GLU A 244 16.58 -7.91 -20.93
CA GLU A 244 15.83 -8.92 -21.68
C GLU A 244 15.50 -10.11 -20.79
N VAL A 245 14.24 -10.53 -20.76
CA VAL A 245 13.82 -11.79 -20.16
C VAL A 245 13.71 -12.84 -21.28
N LYS A 246 14.70 -13.74 -21.36
CA LYS A 246 14.88 -14.67 -22.44
C LYS A 246 14.54 -16.09 -22.04
N GLN A 247 13.81 -16.81 -22.88
CA GLN A 247 13.60 -18.25 -22.73
C GLN A 247 14.93 -18.99 -23.02
N ILE A 248 15.33 -19.91 -22.14
CA ILE A 248 16.61 -20.61 -22.22
C ILE A 248 16.65 -21.55 -23.43
N ALA A 249 15.54 -22.25 -23.70
CA ALA A 249 15.41 -23.10 -24.89
C ALA A 249 13.95 -23.17 -25.32
N ALA A 250 13.74 -23.33 -26.63
CA ALA A 250 12.40 -23.48 -27.21
C ALA A 250 11.65 -24.67 -26.56
N GLY A 251 10.40 -24.42 -26.15
CA GLY A 251 9.55 -25.42 -25.49
C GLY A 251 9.83 -25.65 -23.99
N ARG A 252 10.87 -25.06 -23.40
CA ARG A 252 11.09 -25.08 -21.96
C ARG A 252 10.36 -23.93 -21.28
N ARG A 253 10.04 -24.09 -20.00
CA ARG A 253 9.41 -23.06 -19.16
C ARG A 253 10.43 -22.28 -18.33
N ASP A 254 11.72 -22.43 -18.68
CA ASP A 254 12.84 -21.82 -17.95
C ASP A 254 13.31 -20.57 -18.70
N PHE A 255 13.44 -19.49 -17.95
CA PHE A 255 13.83 -18.17 -18.40
C PHE A 255 15.07 -17.71 -17.66
N GLU A 256 15.89 -16.90 -18.31
CA GLU A 256 17.00 -16.15 -17.72
C GLU A 256 16.79 -14.65 -17.94
N VAL A 257 17.33 -13.84 -17.04
CA VAL A 257 17.34 -12.39 -17.18
C VAL A 257 18.72 -11.95 -17.57
N LEU A 258 18.84 -11.42 -18.79
CA LEU A 258 20.08 -10.91 -19.35
C LEU A 258 20.08 -9.38 -19.29
N VAL A 259 21.14 -8.82 -18.74
CA VAL A 259 21.36 -7.38 -18.65
C VAL A 259 22.73 -7.01 -19.22
N LYS A 260 22.83 -5.82 -19.80
CA LYS A 260 24.10 -5.23 -20.19
C LYS A 260 24.30 -3.98 -19.35
N SER A 261 25.29 -3.99 -18.46
CA SER A 261 25.63 -2.82 -17.64
C SER A 261 26.20 -1.70 -18.50
N THR A 262 26.07 -0.47 -18.04
CA THR A 262 26.63 0.71 -18.71
C THR A 262 28.14 0.57 -18.89
N GLY A 263 28.63 0.70 -20.13
CA GLY A 263 30.02 0.52 -20.49
C GLY A 263 30.50 -0.92 -20.60
N ALA A 264 29.66 -1.93 -20.33
CA ALA A 264 30.07 -3.33 -20.53
C ALA A 264 30.05 -3.72 -22.01
N THR A 265 30.90 -4.65 -22.42
CA THR A 265 30.96 -5.16 -23.79
C THR A 265 29.99 -6.33 -24.03
N ALA A 266 29.65 -7.10 -22.97
CA ALA A 266 28.84 -8.29 -23.05
C ALA A 266 27.59 -8.20 -22.11
N ARG A 267 26.59 -9.01 -22.40
CA ARG A 267 25.47 -9.24 -21.49
C ARG A 267 25.86 -10.26 -20.41
N ALA A 268 25.36 -10.06 -19.21
CA ALA A 268 25.52 -10.97 -18.08
C ALA A 268 24.16 -11.36 -17.51
N ASN A 269 24.09 -12.45 -16.75
CA ASN A 269 22.90 -12.80 -16.00
C ASN A 269 22.67 -11.76 -14.88
N LEU A 270 21.39 -11.51 -14.54
CA LEU A 270 21.02 -10.55 -13.49
C LEU A 270 21.73 -10.81 -12.14
N THR A 271 22.06 -12.07 -11.83
CA THR A 271 22.80 -12.44 -10.62
C THR A 271 24.26 -12.00 -10.62
N ASP A 272 24.82 -11.70 -11.79
CA ASP A 272 26.25 -11.37 -11.97
C ASP A 272 26.48 -9.86 -12.11
N VAL A 273 25.42 -9.05 -11.98
CA VAL A 273 25.50 -7.58 -12.04
C VAL A 273 25.31 -6.96 -10.66
N GLY A 274 25.57 -5.65 -10.55
CA GLY A 274 25.46 -4.92 -9.30
C GLY A 274 24.06 -5.03 -8.67
N PHE A 275 24.02 -5.03 -7.35
CA PHE A 275 22.82 -5.27 -6.53
C PHE A 275 21.68 -4.28 -6.81
N GLY A 276 21.97 -3.04 -7.21
CA GLY A 276 20.97 -2.00 -7.44
C GLY A 276 19.88 -2.37 -8.46
N VAL A 277 20.22 -3.13 -9.52
CA VAL A 277 19.21 -3.55 -10.52
C VAL A 277 18.18 -4.48 -9.89
N SER A 278 18.63 -5.48 -9.11
CA SER A 278 17.74 -6.44 -8.45
C SER A 278 16.85 -5.78 -7.38
N GLN A 279 17.31 -4.70 -6.76
CA GLN A 279 16.56 -3.95 -5.75
C GLN A 279 15.45 -3.09 -6.36
N VAL A 280 15.74 -2.41 -7.47
CA VAL A 280 14.77 -1.50 -8.10
C VAL A 280 13.77 -2.23 -9.00
N LEU A 281 14.14 -3.37 -9.56
CA LEU A 281 13.30 -4.10 -10.50
C LEU A 281 11.90 -4.44 -9.96
N PRO A 282 11.74 -5.00 -8.74
CA PRO A 282 10.41 -5.23 -8.16
C PRO A 282 9.59 -3.96 -7.95
N VAL A 283 10.22 -2.86 -7.53
CA VAL A 283 9.58 -1.55 -7.36
C VAL A 283 8.99 -1.06 -8.68
N LEU A 284 9.81 -1.07 -9.72
CA LEU A 284 9.43 -0.65 -11.06
C LEU A 284 8.33 -1.54 -11.65
N VAL A 285 8.46 -2.85 -11.51
CA VAL A 285 7.48 -3.81 -12.02
C VAL A 285 6.15 -3.63 -11.30
N GLU A 286 6.13 -3.51 -9.96
CA GLU A 286 4.88 -3.31 -9.21
C GLU A 286 4.15 -2.03 -9.62
N CYS A 287 4.87 -0.92 -9.83
CA CYS A 287 4.29 0.35 -10.26
C CYS A 287 3.46 0.23 -11.54
N PHE A 288 3.89 -0.60 -12.50
CA PHE A 288 3.21 -0.75 -13.79
C PHE A 288 2.40 -2.04 -13.91
N TYR A 289 2.64 -3.03 -13.04
CA TYR A 289 1.92 -4.31 -13.06
C TYR A 289 0.61 -4.28 -12.29
N ALA A 290 0.55 -3.56 -11.18
CA ALA A 290 -0.62 -3.42 -10.31
C ALA A 290 -1.90 -3.12 -11.10
N LYS A 291 -3.04 -3.64 -10.65
CA LYS A 291 -4.34 -3.44 -11.29
C LYS A 291 -4.79 -1.97 -11.20
N HIS A 292 -5.71 -1.58 -12.06
CA HIS A 292 -6.36 -0.25 -11.99
C HIS A 292 -7.01 -0.01 -10.62
N GLY A 293 -6.87 1.19 -10.09
CA GLY A 293 -7.43 1.61 -8.81
C GLY A 293 -6.82 0.90 -7.61
N SER A 294 -5.56 0.46 -7.73
CA SER A 294 -4.82 -0.18 -6.62
C SER A 294 -4.08 0.84 -5.77
N THR A 295 -3.91 0.50 -4.49
CA THR A 295 -3.01 1.18 -3.58
C THR A 295 -1.77 0.32 -3.39
N ILE A 296 -0.59 0.87 -3.65
CA ILE A 296 0.69 0.19 -3.51
C ILE A 296 1.43 0.81 -2.32
N ILE A 297 1.72 0.00 -1.33
CA ILE A 297 2.49 0.39 -0.14
C ILE A 297 3.92 -0.12 -0.34
N MET A 298 4.89 0.78 -0.26
CA MET A 298 6.31 0.44 -0.41
C MET A 298 7.10 0.98 0.77
N GLU A 299 7.87 0.10 1.41
CA GLU A 299 8.82 0.49 2.44
C GLU A 299 10.22 0.58 1.85
N GLN A 300 10.87 1.72 2.08
CA GLN A 300 12.26 2.00 1.72
C GLN A 300 12.63 1.54 0.30
N PRO A 301 11.92 1.99 -0.76
CA PRO A 301 12.22 1.59 -2.13
C PRO A 301 13.61 2.02 -2.59
N GLU A 302 14.22 2.97 -1.90
CA GLU A 302 15.55 3.51 -2.17
C GLU A 302 16.71 2.74 -1.52
N ILE A 303 16.43 1.74 -0.68
CA ILE A 303 17.49 1.02 0.04
C ILE A 303 18.52 0.40 -0.92
N HIS A 304 19.80 0.52 -0.60
CA HIS A 304 20.92 0.05 -1.41
C HIS A 304 21.08 0.69 -2.82
N LEU A 305 20.37 1.78 -3.09
CA LEU A 305 20.50 2.50 -4.37
C LEU A 305 21.45 3.69 -4.25
N HIS A 306 22.15 3.96 -5.35
CA HIS A 306 22.98 5.17 -5.46
C HIS A 306 22.10 6.43 -5.40
N PRO A 307 22.54 7.55 -4.82
CA PRO A 307 21.75 8.79 -4.68
C PRO A 307 21.08 9.26 -5.98
N SER A 308 21.74 9.13 -7.13
CA SER A 308 21.13 9.49 -8.42
C SER A 308 19.92 8.61 -8.78
N VAL A 309 19.96 7.32 -8.42
CA VAL A 309 18.84 6.39 -8.65
C VAL A 309 17.71 6.66 -7.65
N GLN A 310 18.05 6.98 -6.39
CA GLN A 310 17.07 7.41 -5.39
C GLN A 310 16.26 8.62 -5.88
N ALA A 311 16.93 9.62 -6.46
CA ALA A 311 16.26 10.76 -7.08
C ALA A 311 15.35 10.33 -8.26
N ALA A 312 15.81 9.40 -9.11
CA ALA A 312 15.06 8.92 -10.26
C ALA A 312 13.79 8.13 -9.88
N LEU A 313 13.71 7.56 -8.66
CA LEU A 313 12.48 6.94 -8.14
C LEU A 313 11.32 7.94 -8.08
N ALA A 314 11.55 9.21 -7.76
CA ALA A 314 10.49 10.21 -7.78
C ALA A 314 9.91 10.37 -9.20
N ASP A 315 10.75 10.37 -10.22
CA ASP A 315 10.32 10.46 -11.61
C ASP A 315 9.51 9.22 -12.04
N LEU A 316 9.96 8.04 -11.63
CA LEU A 316 9.26 6.77 -11.81
C LEU A 316 7.85 6.82 -11.22
N PHE A 317 7.73 7.25 -9.96
CA PHE A 317 6.44 7.29 -9.26
C PHE A 317 5.48 8.32 -9.87
N VAL A 318 5.99 9.47 -10.26
CA VAL A 318 5.20 10.48 -11.00
C VAL A 318 4.67 9.89 -12.31
N GLU A 319 5.49 9.20 -13.10
CA GLU A 319 5.02 8.55 -14.32
C GLU A 319 4.01 7.44 -14.02
N ALA A 320 4.26 6.61 -13.01
CA ALA A 320 3.38 5.50 -12.64
C ALA A 320 1.96 5.95 -12.27
N VAL A 321 1.85 7.07 -11.51
CA VAL A 321 0.55 7.67 -11.15
C VAL A 321 -0.17 8.23 -12.37
N HIS A 322 0.54 8.81 -13.33
CA HIS A 322 -0.02 9.37 -14.56
C HIS A 322 -0.20 8.34 -15.69
N ALA A 323 0.23 7.10 -15.49
CA ALA A 323 0.21 6.08 -16.54
C ALA A 323 -1.23 5.70 -16.97
N TRP A 324 -1.35 5.37 -18.24
CA TRP A 324 -2.60 4.94 -18.87
C TRP A 324 -2.44 3.53 -19.45
N GLU A 325 -3.50 2.75 -19.38
CA GLU A 325 -3.59 1.42 -19.97
C GLU A 325 -4.99 1.24 -20.58
N ASP A 326 -5.05 0.63 -21.76
CA ASP A 326 -6.31 0.37 -22.51
C ASP A 326 -7.22 1.61 -22.69
N GLY A 327 -6.60 2.80 -22.75
CA GLY A 327 -7.34 4.05 -22.97
C GLY A 327 -7.86 4.72 -21.70
N HIS A 328 -7.58 4.15 -20.52
CA HIS A 328 -8.02 4.66 -19.23
C HIS A 328 -6.83 5.00 -18.32
N ALA A 329 -6.99 5.99 -17.46
CA ALA A 329 -6.03 6.26 -16.39
C ALA A 329 -5.98 5.06 -15.44
N ARG A 330 -4.78 4.69 -15.00
CA ARG A 330 -4.63 3.55 -14.09
C ARG A 330 -5.11 3.84 -12.67
N ASN A 331 -5.18 5.11 -12.27
CA ASN A 331 -5.68 5.56 -10.97
C ASN A 331 -5.06 4.78 -9.80
N ILE A 332 -3.75 4.57 -9.85
CA ILE A 332 -3.02 3.96 -8.74
C ILE A 332 -2.69 4.99 -7.68
N GLN A 333 -2.68 4.56 -6.43
CA GLN A 333 -2.20 5.34 -5.29
C GLN A 333 -0.92 4.71 -4.76
N LEU A 334 0.08 5.53 -4.46
CA LEU A 334 1.35 5.09 -3.87
C LEU A 334 1.44 5.62 -2.44
N LEU A 335 1.68 4.72 -1.49
CA LEU A 335 2.07 5.05 -0.12
C LEU A 335 3.52 4.61 0.05
N ILE A 336 4.42 5.58 0.21
CA ILE A 336 5.86 5.34 0.20
C ILE A 336 6.44 5.80 1.53
N GLU A 337 7.06 4.89 2.26
CA GLU A 337 7.94 5.21 3.38
C GLU A 337 9.35 5.32 2.84
N SER A 338 10.00 6.46 3.10
CA SER A 338 11.35 6.73 2.59
C SER A 338 12.14 7.61 3.54
N HIS A 339 13.46 7.35 3.61
CA HIS A 339 14.44 8.18 4.32
C HIS A 339 15.36 8.95 3.35
N SER A 340 15.05 8.97 2.05
CA SER A 340 15.90 9.59 1.03
C SER A 340 15.61 11.08 0.85
N GLU A 341 16.57 11.91 1.21
CA GLU A 341 16.57 13.34 0.87
C GLU A 341 16.56 13.55 -0.66
N HIS A 342 17.32 12.74 -1.39
CA HIS A 342 17.42 12.83 -2.85
C HIS A 342 16.07 12.55 -3.54
N PHE A 343 15.31 11.59 -3.02
CA PHE A 343 13.95 11.31 -3.46
C PHE A 343 13.03 12.51 -3.21
N LEU A 344 13.02 13.03 -1.99
CA LEU A 344 12.16 14.13 -1.60
C LEU A 344 12.48 15.42 -2.36
N ARG A 345 13.75 15.78 -2.50
CA ARG A 345 14.16 16.96 -3.28
C ARG A 345 13.78 16.85 -4.77
N ARG A 346 13.86 15.65 -5.33
CA ARG A 346 13.40 15.43 -6.71
C ARG A 346 11.89 15.56 -6.81
N LEU A 347 11.12 15.07 -5.85
CA LEU A 347 9.66 15.22 -5.81
C LEU A 347 9.27 16.70 -5.70
N GLN A 348 9.90 17.47 -4.80
CA GLN A 348 9.72 18.93 -4.70
C GLN A 348 9.98 19.63 -6.05
N ARG A 349 11.07 19.28 -6.72
CA ARG A 349 11.37 19.78 -8.05
C ARG A 349 10.27 19.44 -9.06
N ARG A 350 9.70 18.23 -9.05
CA ARG A 350 8.64 17.83 -9.97
C ARG A 350 7.32 18.56 -9.72
N ILE A 351 7.05 18.92 -8.46
CA ILE A 351 5.93 19.82 -8.13
C ILE A 351 6.19 21.22 -8.71
N ALA A 352 7.37 21.79 -8.49
CA ALA A 352 7.75 23.10 -9.02
C ALA A 352 7.72 23.18 -10.55
N GLU A 353 8.05 22.07 -11.24
CA GLU A 353 8.00 21.93 -12.71
C GLU A 353 6.59 21.60 -13.24
N GLU A 354 5.57 21.53 -12.37
CA GLU A 354 4.20 21.12 -12.71
C GLU A 354 4.12 19.73 -13.38
N ALA A 355 5.13 18.88 -13.15
CA ALA A 355 5.14 17.50 -13.64
C ALA A 355 4.18 16.59 -12.85
N ILE A 356 3.86 16.98 -11.62
CA ILE A 356 2.78 16.44 -10.79
C ILE A 356 2.09 17.58 -10.07
N ASP A 357 0.76 17.51 -9.98
CA ASP A 357 -0.02 18.48 -9.23
C ASP A 357 0.31 18.36 -7.73
N ARG A 358 0.54 19.50 -7.08
CA ARG A 358 0.76 19.58 -5.63
C ARG A 358 -0.34 18.85 -4.84
N ASP A 359 -1.61 19.03 -5.23
CA ASP A 359 -2.75 18.43 -4.53
C ASP A 359 -2.85 16.91 -4.73
N SER A 360 -2.05 16.35 -5.64
CA SER A 360 -1.88 14.91 -5.81
C SER A 360 -0.78 14.31 -4.91
N VAL A 361 -0.09 15.14 -4.12
CA VAL A 361 1.02 14.73 -3.25
C VAL A 361 0.72 15.11 -1.81
N ALA A 362 0.79 14.13 -0.90
CA ALA A 362 0.72 14.36 0.54
C ALA A 362 2.01 13.84 1.18
N ILE A 363 2.66 14.66 1.99
CA ILE A 363 3.91 14.32 2.66
C ILE A 363 3.68 14.41 4.16
N TYR A 364 4.12 13.37 4.87
CA TYR A 364 3.98 13.27 6.32
C TYR A 364 5.33 12.94 6.96
N VAL A 365 5.55 13.47 8.16
CA VAL A 365 6.70 13.12 9.00
C VAL A 365 6.23 12.38 10.24
N CYS A 366 6.85 11.24 10.49
CA CYS A 366 6.62 10.46 11.70
C CYS A 366 7.65 10.86 12.77
N ARG A 367 7.18 11.28 13.94
CA ARG A 367 8.05 11.63 15.07
C ARG A 367 7.67 10.86 16.32
N SER A 368 8.70 10.42 17.06
CA SER A 368 8.50 9.85 18.40
C SER A 368 8.36 10.96 19.44
N THR A 369 7.36 10.85 20.30
CA THR A 369 7.13 11.75 21.45
C THR A 369 7.06 10.94 22.73
N SER A 370 7.07 11.62 23.87
CA SER A 370 6.91 10.96 25.19
C SER A 370 5.56 10.22 25.33
N SER A 371 4.53 10.66 24.60
CA SER A 371 3.20 10.05 24.61
C SER A 371 3.00 8.97 23.54
N GLY A 372 3.88 8.88 22.54
CA GLY A 372 3.79 7.94 21.43
C GLY A 372 4.29 8.54 20.13
N SER A 373 4.06 7.86 19.01
CA SER A 373 4.39 8.40 17.68
C SER A 373 3.27 9.31 17.21
N VAL A 374 3.66 10.40 16.55
CA VAL A 374 2.74 11.34 15.87
C VAL A 374 3.11 11.44 14.40
N ILE A 375 2.13 11.69 13.58
CA ILE A 375 2.27 11.89 12.13
C ILE A 375 1.84 13.31 11.84
N ASP A 376 2.79 14.15 11.41
CA ASP A 376 2.55 15.54 11.09
C ASP A 376 2.56 15.75 9.56
N PRO A 377 1.55 16.41 8.98
CA PRO A 377 1.56 16.76 7.57
C PRO A 377 2.61 17.84 7.29
N LEU A 378 3.30 17.72 6.16
CA LEU A 378 4.15 18.77 5.63
C LEU A 378 3.40 19.59 4.58
N ASP A 379 3.44 20.90 4.74
CA ASP A 379 2.79 21.85 3.83
C ASP A 379 3.73 22.17 2.68
N VAL A 380 3.38 21.72 1.49
CA VAL A 380 4.12 21.99 0.26
C VAL A 380 3.43 23.11 -0.51
N ASP A 381 4.16 24.15 -0.92
CA ASP A 381 3.64 25.23 -1.75
C ASP A 381 3.64 24.85 -3.25
N LEU A 382 3.11 25.73 -4.10
CA LEU A 382 3.08 25.55 -5.56
C LEU A 382 4.48 25.52 -6.21
N TYR A 383 5.49 25.98 -5.50
CA TYR A 383 6.88 26.00 -5.95
C TYR A 383 7.68 24.81 -5.42
N GLY A 384 7.02 23.86 -4.75
CA GLY A 384 7.63 22.69 -4.18
C GLY A 384 8.37 22.92 -2.86
N ASN A 385 8.25 24.13 -2.25
CA ASN A 385 8.87 24.38 -0.95
C ASN A 385 8.02 23.81 0.17
N ILE A 386 8.68 23.23 1.16
CA ILE A 386 8.05 22.78 2.40
C ILE A 386 8.15 23.95 3.40
N THR A 387 7.00 24.47 3.83
CA THR A 387 6.92 25.70 4.65
C THR A 387 7.00 25.45 6.15
N ASN A 388 6.68 24.22 6.58
CA ASN A 388 6.70 23.78 8.00
C ASN A 388 7.72 22.65 8.24
N TRP A 389 8.92 22.80 7.68
CA TRP A 389 9.99 21.82 7.79
C TRP A 389 10.39 21.57 9.26
N PRO A 390 10.47 20.31 9.70
CA PRO A 390 10.99 20.01 11.04
C PRO A 390 12.48 20.33 11.14
N ASP A 391 12.90 20.87 12.27
CA ASP A 391 14.30 21.16 12.54
C ASP A 391 15.14 19.87 12.47
N SER A 392 16.29 19.93 11.79
CA SER A 392 17.28 18.86 11.70
C SER A 392 16.76 17.51 11.18
N PHE A 393 15.72 17.49 10.33
CA PHE A 393 15.08 16.24 9.88
C PHE A 393 16.05 15.31 9.13
N PHE A 394 16.91 15.85 8.26
CA PHE A 394 17.98 15.08 7.57
C PHE A 394 19.38 15.28 8.20
N GLY A 395 19.43 15.73 9.46
CA GLY A 395 20.66 16.18 10.08
C GLY A 395 20.91 17.67 9.85
N ASP A 396 22.01 18.17 10.37
CA ASP A 396 22.38 19.57 10.23
C ASP A 396 23.62 19.71 9.31
N GLU A 397 23.39 19.47 8.00
CA GLU A 397 24.46 19.60 6.99
C GLU A 397 25.11 20.98 7.00
N VAL A 398 24.33 22.03 7.30
CA VAL A 398 24.85 23.41 7.37
C VAL A 398 25.75 23.57 8.57
N GLU A 399 25.38 23.05 9.74
CA GLU A 399 26.21 23.07 10.94
C GLU A 399 27.46 22.21 10.77
N ASP A 400 27.36 21.03 10.18
CA ASP A 400 28.51 20.17 9.86
C ASP A 400 29.47 20.86 8.90
N LEU A 401 28.96 21.49 7.84
CA LEU A 401 29.79 22.27 6.90
C LEU A 401 30.43 23.48 7.58
N ARG A 402 29.70 24.18 8.43
CA ARG A 402 30.19 25.30 9.23
C ARG A 402 31.28 24.83 10.19
N ALA A 403 31.03 23.77 10.96
CA ALA A 403 31.99 23.20 11.91
C ALA A 403 33.27 22.71 11.19
N MET A 404 33.12 22.08 10.03
CA MET A 404 34.24 21.67 9.18
C MET A 404 35.07 22.88 8.72
N THR A 405 34.39 23.93 8.23
CA THR A 405 35.05 25.15 7.73
C THR A 405 35.77 25.88 8.86
N GLU A 406 35.18 26.01 10.03
CA GLU A 406 35.82 26.60 11.21
C GLU A 406 37.02 25.77 11.71
N ALA A 407 36.91 24.42 11.67
CA ALA A 407 38.02 23.55 12.02
C ALA A 407 39.16 23.66 11.03
N ALA A 408 38.86 23.75 9.73
CA ALA A 408 39.87 23.95 8.67
C ALA A 408 40.61 25.29 8.84
N ALA A 409 39.85 26.38 9.10
CA ALA A 409 40.44 27.70 9.32
C ALA A 409 41.34 27.74 10.57
N ARG A 410 40.93 27.08 11.65
CA ARG A 410 41.78 26.93 12.87
C ARG A 410 43.08 26.20 12.61
N ARG A 411 43.08 25.12 11.79
CA ARG A 411 44.29 24.38 11.42
C ARG A 411 45.21 25.20 10.52
N GLN A 412 44.69 25.93 9.54
CA GLN A 412 45.45 26.82 8.69
C GLN A 412 46.12 27.94 9.48
N SER A 413 45.41 28.58 10.42
CA SER A 413 45.96 29.61 11.28
C SER A 413 46.98 29.10 12.30
N ALA A 414 46.96 27.85 12.70
CA ALA A 414 47.92 27.19 13.57
C ALA A 414 49.17 26.69 12.87
N GLY A 415 49.36 26.93 11.55
CA GLY A 415 50.54 26.57 10.80
C GLY A 415 50.74 25.06 10.57
N GLN A 416 49.74 24.25 10.77
CA GLN A 416 49.79 22.83 10.44
C GLN A 416 49.45 22.64 8.94
N HIS A 417 50.47 22.72 8.09
CA HIS A 417 50.37 22.23 6.71
C HIS A 417 50.45 20.69 6.69
N PRO A 418 49.73 19.98 5.75
CA PRO A 418 49.83 18.54 5.61
C PRO A 418 51.22 18.05 5.25
#